data_46789df7ced076879ddda93a0416e321
#
_entry.id   46789df7ced076879ddda93a0416e321
#
_cell.length_a   1.000
_cell.length_b   1.000
_cell.length_c   1.000
_cell.angle_alpha   90.00
_cell.angle_beta   90.00
_cell.angle_gamma   90.00
#
_symmetry.space_group_name_H-M   'P 1'
#
loop_
_entity.id
_entity.type
_entity.pdbx_description
1 polymer ?
#
loop_
_entity_poly.entity_id
_entity_poly.type
_entity_poly.pdbx_seq_one_letter_code
_entity_poly.pdbx_strand_id
1 'polypeptide(L)'
;MLPDHLIIRLILQDDARALLSLRLEALQDSPEAYGEDYDFVAGQPYSAWTDLVAHSLGDGDRAIFVAEIQGQLIGMVGVNRSPMKNTRHAGSVWGVYVQPSWRGKGLATELVQACIGWGQGKGLATLRLGVITANPAAIHCYEKCGFRTFGVDPNAFFVNNRYYDLMRMTLLFTP
;
A
#
# COMPACT_ATOMS: atom_id res chain seq x y z
N MET A 1 3.14 9.71 -19.61
CA MET A 1 3.09 8.31 -20.12
C MET A 1 4.11 7.52 -19.31
N LEU A 2 3.77 6.33 -18.85
CA LEU A 2 4.72 5.43 -18.19
C LEU A 2 5.65 4.82 -19.23
N PRO A 3 6.94 4.57 -18.93
CA PRO A 3 7.89 3.97 -19.87
C PRO A 3 7.50 2.53 -20.26
N ASP A 4 7.82 2.11 -21.47
CA ASP A 4 7.48 0.79 -22.03
C ASP A 4 8.09 -0.40 -21.24
N HIS A 5 9.11 -0.15 -20.43
CA HIS A 5 9.78 -1.18 -19.61
C HIS A 5 9.33 -1.19 -18.13
N LEU A 6 8.33 -0.39 -17.78
CA LEU A 6 7.77 -0.40 -16.45
C LEU A 6 6.73 -1.51 -16.36
N ILE A 7 6.88 -2.37 -15.36
CA ILE A 7 5.94 -3.44 -15.09
C ILE A 7 5.39 -3.34 -13.65
N ILE A 8 4.10 -3.68 -13.51
CA ILE A 8 3.50 -3.91 -12.20
C ILE A 8 3.28 -5.40 -12.07
N ARG A 9 3.82 -5.98 -11.01
CA ARG A 9 3.77 -7.41 -10.76
C ARG A 9 3.61 -7.75 -9.28
N LEU A 10 3.20 -8.96 -9.00
CA LEU A 10 3.34 -9.51 -7.65
C LEU A 10 4.81 -9.55 -7.25
N ILE A 11 5.04 -9.39 -5.94
CA ILE A 11 6.37 -9.54 -5.35
C ILE A 11 6.90 -10.96 -5.57
N LEU A 12 8.21 -11.09 -5.69
CA LEU A 12 8.92 -12.37 -5.77
C LEU A 12 9.72 -12.61 -4.48
N GLN A 13 10.07 -13.85 -4.18
CA GLN A 13 10.82 -14.20 -2.97
C GLN A 13 12.14 -13.42 -2.85
N ASP A 14 12.82 -13.21 -3.97
CA ASP A 14 14.11 -12.51 -4.01
C ASP A 14 14.00 -10.98 -3.86
N ASP A 15 12.79 -10.44 -3.91
CA ASP A 15 12.55 -9.00 -3.75
C ASP A 15 12.63 -8.52 -2.28
N ALA A 16 12.71 -9.40 -1.30
CA ALA A 16 12.59 -9.04 0.11
C ALA A 16 13.56 -7.93 0.54
N ARG A 17 14.80 -7.94 0.03
CA ARG A 17 15.80 -6.89 0.31
C ARG A 17 15.44 -5.58 -0.35
N ALA A 18 15.02 -5.60 -1.60
CA ALA A 18 14.61 -4.41 -2.35
C ALA A 18 13.33 -3.80 -1.75
N LEU A 19 12.38 -4.64 -1.31
CA LEU A 19 11.18 -4.21 -0.61
C LEU A 19 11.51 -3.50 0.71
N LEU A 20 12.40 -4.07 1.54
CA LEU A 20 12.87 -3.43 2.77
C LEU A 20 13.49 -2.05 2.47
N SER A 21 14.37 -1.97 1.48
CA SER A 21 15.01 -0.70 1.10
C SER A 21 13.97 0.34 0.67
N LEU A 22 13.00 -0.06 -0.14
CA LEU A 22 11.93 0.82 -0.60
C LEU A 22 11.00 1.24 0.55
N ARG A 23 10.75 0.36 1.52
CA ARG A 23 9.97 0.68 2.72
C ARG A 23 10.69 1.70 3.60
N LEU A 24 11.98 1.52 3.84
CA LEU A 24 12.78 2.48 4.62
C LEU A 24 12.85 3.84 3.94
N GLU A 25 13.01 3.88 2.62
CA GLU A 25 12.93 5.11 1.83
C GLU A 25 11.57 5.80 2.01
N ALA A 26 10.47 5.05 1.95
CA ALA A 26 9.11 5.59 2.13
C ALA A 26 8.92 6.25 3.50
N LEU A 27 9.45 5.62 4.57
CA LEU A 27 9.36 6.13 5.94
C LEU A 27 10.23 7.37 6.19
N GLN A 28 11.34 7.52 5.45
CA GLN A 28 12.16 8.73 5.49
C GLN A 28 11.55 9.87 4.67
N ASP A 29 10.99 9.56 3.50
CA ASP A 29 10.43 10.54 2.58
C ASP A 29 9.10 11.14 3.09
N SER A 30 8.26 10.33 3.70
CA SER A 30 6.91 10.72 4.12
C SER A 30 6.51 10.03 5.44
N PRO A 31 7.21 10.31 6.56
CA PRO A 31 7.00 9.60 7.82
C PRO A 31 5.57 9.73 8.36
N GLU A 32 4.90 10.85 8.07
CA GLU A 32 3.50 11.10 8.46
C GLU A 32 2.47 10.24 7.71
N ALA A 33 2.86 9.62 6.60
CA ALA A 33 1.94 8.81 5.80
C ALA A 33 1.73 7.39 6.36
N TYR A 34 2.51 6.98 7.36
CA TYR A 34 2.54 5.61 7.87
C TYR A 34 2.39 5.56 9.38
N GLY A 35 1.76 4.49 9.87
CA GLY A 35 1.65 4.22 11.32
C GLY A 35 2.91 3.59 11.94
N GLU A 36 3.85 3.11 11.14
CA GLU A 36 5.16 2.60 11.56
C GLU A 36 6.22 3.69 11.35
N ASP A 37 7.19 3.77 12.23
CA ASP A 37 8.34 4.66 12.08
C ASP A 37 9.57 3.94 11.50
N TYR A 38 10.55 4.74 11.06
CA TYR A 38 11.78 4.24 10.45
C TYR A 38 12.59 3.34 11.39
N ASP A 39 12.77 3.74 12.65
CA ASP A 39 13.63 3.02 13.61
C ASP A 39 13.03 1.66 13.96
N PHE A 40 11.71 1.60 14.12
CA PHE A 40 10.98 0.35 14.32
C PHE A 40 11.20 -0.61 13.15
N VAL A 41 11.04 -0.13 11.93
CA VAL A 41 11.18 -0.97 10.72
C VAL A 41 12.64 -1.37 10.48
N ALA A 42 13.59 -0.44 10.66
CA ALA A 42 15.02 -0.72 10.50
C ALA A 42 15.55 -1.71 11.55
N GLY A 43 14.95 -1.71 12.75
CA GLY A 43 15.30 -2.63 13.84
C GLY A 43 14.74 -4.05 13.68
N GLN A 44 13.83 -4.29 12.71
CA GLN A 44 13.30 -5.62 12.47
C GLN A 44 14.35 -6.57 11.88
N PRO A 45 14.38 -7.85 12.29
CA PRO A 45 15.29 -8.81 11.68
C PRO A 45 14.93 -9.01 10.21
N TYR A 46 15.93 -9.26 9.37
CA TYR A 46 15.69 -9.48 7.93
C TYR A 46 14.71 -10.63 7.65
N SER A 47 14.65 -11.64 8.53
CA SER A 47 13.68 -12.74 8.44
C SER A 47 12.23 -12.27 8.45
N ALA A 48 11.90 -11.18 9.15
CA ALA A 48 10.55 -10.63 9.14
C ALA A 48 10.12 -10.20 7.73
N TRP A 49 11.08 -9.73 6.92
CA TRP A 49 10.84 -9.31 5.54
C TRP A 49 10.75 -10.49 4.57
N THR A 50 11.59 -11.51 4.74
CA THR A 50 11.47 -12.75 3.97
C THR A 50 10.17 -13.47 4.27
N ASP A 51 9.72 -13.47 5.52
CA ASP A 51 8.44 -14.05 5.93
C ASP A 51 7.25 -13.25 5.40
N LEU A 52 7.32 -11.91 5.45
CA LEU A 52 6.30 -11.03 4.87
C LEU A 52 6.11 -11.32 3.38
N VAL A 53 7.22 -11.42 2.64
CA VAL A 53 7.18 -11.75 1.21
C VAL A 53 6.63 -13.16 1.01
N ALA A 54 7.14 -14.17 1.73
CA ALA A 54 6.67 -15.55 1.61
C ALA A 54 5.15 -15.67 1.85
N HIS A 55 4.61 -14.98 2.85
CA HIS A 55 3.18 -14.95 3.13
C HIS A 55 2.35 -14.11 2.12
N SER A 56 3.01 -13.40 1.22
CA SER A 56 2.38 -12.60 0.16
C SER A 56 2.46 -13.28 -1.21
N LEU A 57 3.05 -14.47 -1.28
CA LEU A 57 3.11 -15.28 -2.49
C LEU A 57 1.92 -16.23 -2.58
N GLY A 58 1.58 -16.60 -3.81
CA GLY A 58 0.55 -17.60 -4.08
C GLY A 58 -0.87 -17.10 -3.84
N ASP A 59 -1.75 -18.02 -3.46
CA ASP A 59 -3.20 -17.78 -3.35
C ASP A 59 -3.67 -17.46 -1.91
N GLY A 60 -2.79 -16.90 -1.09
CA GLY A 60 -3.08 -16.53 0.30
C GLY A 60 -4.04 -15.35 0.48
N ASP A 61 -4.18 -14.93 1.73
CA ASP A 61 -5.02 -13.79 2.14
C ASP A 61 -4.26 -12.45 2.11
N ARG A 62 -3.08 -12.41 1.47
CA ARG A 62 -2.23 -11.22 1.32
C ARG A 62 -1.55 -11.22 -0.04
N ALA A 63 -1.37 -10.02 -0.58
CA ALA A 63 -0.53 -9.80 -1.75
C ALA A 63 0.25 -8.49 -1.60
N ILE A 64 1.44 -8.44 -2.20
CA ILE A 64 2.21 -7.20 -2.37
C ILE A 64 2.45 -7.05 -3.87
N PHE A 65 2.07 -5.90 -4.40
CA PHE A 65 2.39 -5.51 -5.76
C PHE A 65 3.52 -4.50 -5.75
N VAL A 66 4.40 -4.64 -6.70
CA VAL A 66 5.55 -3.75 -6.89
C VAL A 66 5.56 -3.19 -8.32
N ALA A 67 6.03 -1.97 -8.45
CA ALA A 67 6.36 -1.38 -9.74
C ALA A 67 7.86 -1.52 -9.93
N GLU A 68 8.25 -2.13 -11.04
CA GLU A 68 9.64 -2.40 -11.40
C GLU A 68 10.00 -1.75 -12.71
N ILE A 69 11.19 -1.20 -12.77
CA ILE A 69 11.83 -0.74 -14.01
C ILE A 69 13.30 -1.19 -14.03
N GLN A 70 13.72 -1.87 -15.09
CA GLN A 70 15.10 -2.35 -15.26
C GLN A 70 15.66 -3.11 -14.03
N GLY A 71 14.84 -3.94 -13.39
CA GLY A 71 15.21 -4.70 -12.21
C GLY A 71 15.19 -3.93 -10.88
N GLN A 72 14.79 -2.66 -10.88
CA GLN A 72 14.69 -1.83 -9.68
C GLN A 72 13.23 -1.63 -9.26
N LEU A 73 12.94 -1.82 -7.98
CA LEU A 73 11.63 -1.49 -7.42
C LEU A 73 11.53 0.01 -7.19
N ILE A 74 10.50 0.64 -7.76
CA ILE A 74 10.26 2.09 -7.71
C ILE A 74 8.93 2.44 -7.07
N GLY A 75 8.12 1.44 -6.73
CA GLY A 75 6.85 1.61 -6.04
C GLY A 75 6.38 0.29 -5.45
N MET A 76 5.52 0.39 -4.44
CA MET A 76 4.95 -0.75 -3.74
C MET A 76 3.55 -0.47 -3.23
N VAL A 77 2.77 -1.52 -3.02
CA VAL A 77 1.49 -1.51 -2.31
C VAL A 77 1.21 -2.90 -1.76
N GLY A 78 0.65 -2.96 -0.57
CA GLY A 78 0.16 -4.21 0.00
C GLY A 78 -1.37 -4.24 0.06
N VAL A 79 -1.92 -5.44 -0.02
CA VAL A 79 -3.34 -5.71 0.23
C VAL A 79 -3.48 -6.98 1.03
N ASN A 80 -4.39 -6.99 1.98
CA ASN A 80 -4.70 -8.20 2.73
C ASN A 80 -6.21 -8.33 2.97
N ARG A 81 -6.66 -9.57 3.02
CA ARG A 81 -8.00 -9.94 3.47
C ARG A 81 -8.04 -9.99 4.98
N SER A 82 -9.15 -9.61 5.59
CA SER A 82 -9.33 -9.77 7.03
C SER A 82 -9.32 -11.25 7.45
N PRO A 83 -8.55 -11.63 8.49
CA PRO A 83 -8.46 -13.03 8.92
C PRO A 83 -9.70 -13.51 9.68
N MET A 84 -10.50 -12.58 10.25
CA MET A 84 -11.64 -12.90 11.11
C MET A 84 -12.87 -13.29 10.31
N LYS A 85 -13.57 -14.35 10.68
CA LYS A 85 -14.73 -14.90 9.98
C LYS A 85 -15.77 -13.83 9.61
N ASN A 86 -16.14 -12.97 10.56
CA ASN A 86 -17.20 -11.97 10.38
C ASN A 86 -16.79 -10.78 9.49
N THR A 87 -15.49 -10.59 9.25
CA THR A 87 -14.95 -9.51 8.43
C THR A 87 -14.19 -10.02 7.21
N ARG A 88 -14.21 -11.33 6.94
CA ARG A 88 -13.46 -11.97 5.86
C ARG A 88 -13.89 -11.51 4.45
N HIS A 89 -15.06 -10.89 4.34
CA HIS A 89 -15.53 -10.22 3.13
C HIS A 89 -14.82 -8.87 2.84
N ALA A 90 -14.00 -8.40 3.76
CA ALA A 90 -13.31 -7.11 3.65
C ALA A 90 -11.79 -7.29 3.54
N GLY A 91 -11.16 -6.38 2.82
CA GLY A 91 -9.71 -6.27 2.75
C GLY A 91 -9.23 -4.86 3.06
N SER A 92 -7.92 -4.74 3.26
CA SER A 92 -7.25 -3.46 3.53
C SER A 92 -6.09 -3.26 2.56
N VAL A 93 -6.00 -2.08 1.97
CA VAL A 93 -4.85 -1.61 1.19
C VAL A 93 -3.93 -0.82 2.12
N TRP A 94 -2.63 -1.06 2.04
CA TRP A 94 -1.64 -0.46 2.91
C TRP A 94 -0.30 -0.25 2.19
N GLY A 95 0.57 0.58 2.75
CA GLY A 95 1.96 0.73 2.32
C GLY A 95 2.13 1.25 0.89
N VAL A 96 1.19 2.06 0.40
CA VAL A 96 1.30 2.67 -0.94
C VAL A 96 2.48 3.63 -0.95
N TYR A 97 3.43 3.38 -1.82
CA TYR A 97 4.57 4.26 -2.04
C TYR A 97 5.01 4.26 -3.50
N VAL A 98 5.42 5.43 -3.97
CA VAL A 98 6.08 5.62 -5.27
C VAL A 98 7.24 6.58 -5.04
N GLN A 99 8.41 6.20 -5.51
CA GLN A 99 9.61 7.05 -5.44
C GLN A 99 9.34 8.44 -6.05
N PRO A 100 9.89 9.53 -5.47
CA PRO A 100 9.59 10.91 -5.88
C PRO A 100 9.74 11.17 -7.38
N SER A 101 10.79 10.64 -8.01
CA SER A 101 11.06 10.79 -9.45
C SER A 101 9.99 10.15 -10.36
N TRP A 102 9.15 9.27 -9.81
CA TRP A 102 8.12 8.54 -10.54
C TRP A 102 6.70 9.01 -10.24
N ARG A 103 6.53 9.98 -9.34
CA ARG A 103 5.23 10.58 -9.00
C ARG A 103 4.64 11.41 -10.14
N GLY A 104 3.34 11.65 -10.09
CA GLY A 104 2.62 12.45 -11.09
C GLY A 104 2.40 11.76 -12.44
N LYS A 105 2.84 10.50 -12.60
CA LYS A 105 2.75 9.72 -13.85
C LYS A 105 1.65 8.65 -13.83
N GLY A 106 0.83 8.59 -12.76
CA GLY A 106 -0.27 7.62 -12.61
C GLY A 106 0.14 6.29 -11.96
N LEU A 107 1.42 6.09 -11.59
CA LEU A 107 1.92 4.81 -11.09
C LEU A 107 1.22 4.33 -9.82
N ALA A 108 0.92 5.24 -8.87
CA ALA A 108 0.17 4.89 -7.67
C ALA A 108 -1.24 4.38 -8.01
N THR A 109 -1.89 4.95 -9.01
CA THR A 109 -3.20 4.49 -9.49
C THR A 109 -3.13 3.06 -10.01
N GLU A 110 -2.13 2.74 -10.83
CA GLU A 110 -1.93 1.38 -11.36
C GLU A 110 -1.67 0.35 -10.26
N LEU A 111 -0.83 0.70 -9.26
CA LEU A 111 -0.58 -0.14 -8.10
C LEU A 111 -1.87 -0.42 -7.29
N VAL A 112 -2.66 0.61 -7.03
CA VAL A 112 -3.95 0.47 -6.33
C VAL A 112 -4.95 -0.34 -7.16
N GLN A 113 -4.98 -0.18 -8.48
CA GLN A 113 -5.82 -0.99 -9.37
C GLN A 113 -5.43 -2.48 -9.33
N ALA A 114 -4.15 -2.82 -9.19
CA ALA A 114 -3.72 -4.20 -8.98
C ALA A 114 -4.30 -4.79 -7.67
N CYS A 115 -4.34 -4.01 -6.58
CA CYS A 115 -5.00 -4.42 -5.33
C CYS A 115 -6.51 -4.60 -5.50
N ILE A 116 -7.17 -3.73 -6.28
CA ILE A 116 -8.60 -3.83 -6.58
C ILE A 116 -8.88 -5.12 -7.35
N GLY A 117 -8.11 -5.41 -8.39
CA GLY A 117 -8.24 -6.65 -9.17
C GLY A 117 -8.03 -7.90 -8.30
N TRP A 118 -7.04 -7.87 -7.40
CA TRP A 118 -6.83 -8.95 -6.44
C TRP A 118 -8.04 -9.11 -5.50
N GLY A 119 -8.57 -8.01 -4.96
CA GLY A 119 -9.75 -8.06 -4.08
C GLY A 119 -10.98 -8.64 -4.77
N GLN A 120 -11.22 -8.27 -6.02
CA GLN A 120 -12.28 -8.84 -6.86
C GLN A 120 -12.07 -10.33 -7.10
N GLY A 121 -10.84 -10.73 -7.45
CA GLY A 121 -10.49 -12.14 -7.66
C GLY A 121 -10.65 -13.00 -6.39
N LYS A 122 -10.52 -12.38 -5.20
CA LYS A 122 -10.78 -13.03 -3.89
C LYS A 122 -12.25 -13.01 -3.47
N GLY A 123 -13.14 -12.43 -4.26
CA GLY A 123 -14.56 -12.29 -3.92
C GLY A 123 -14.81 -11.41 -2.70
N LEU A 124 -13.98 -10.38 -2.49
CA LEU A 124 -14.22 -9.43 -1.41
C LEU A 124 -15.41 -8.55 -1.74
N ALA A 125 -16.15 -8.13 -0.71
CA ALA A 125 -17.23 -7.16 -0.86
C ALA A 125 -16.74 -5.72 -0.73
N THR A 126 -15.58 -5.51 -0.09
CA THR A 126 -15.04 -4.17 0.13
C THR A 126 -13.52 -4.17 0.33
N LEU A 127 -12.88 -3.09 -0.14
CA LEU A 127 -11.53 -2.71 0.27
C LEU A 127 -11.57 -1.41 1.06
N ARG A 128 -10.68 -1.28 2.05
CA ARG A 128 -10.53 -0.10 2.88
C ARG A 128 -9.09 0.37 2.89
N LEU A 129 -8.91 1.66 3.14
CA LEU A 129 -7.59 2.26 3.37
C LEU A 129 -7.71 3.48 4.30
N GLY A 130 -6.57 3.89 4.84
CA GLY A 130 -6.40 5.15 5.54
C GLY A 130 -5.40 6.03 4.80
N VAL A 131 -5.65 7.34 4.79
CA VAL A 131 -4.75 8.35 4.21
C VAL A 131 -4.80 9.61 5.08
N ILE A 132 -3.63 10.21 5.38
CA ILE A 132 -3.63 11.47 6.12
C ILE A 132 -4.34 12.58 5.31
N THR A 133 -5.15 13.40 6.00
CA THR A 133 -5.89 14.48 5.35
C THR A 133 -4.99 15.52 4.69
N ALA A 134 -3.73 15.60 5.12
CA ALA A 134 -2.70 16.49 4.58
C ALA A 134 -2.07 16.00 3.27
N ASN A 135 -2.49 14.85 2.72
CA ASN A 135 -1.98 14.31 1.44
C ASN A 135 -3.05 14.31 0.33
N PRO A 136 -3.35 15.49 -0.27
CA PRO A 136 -4.38 15.61 -1.29
C PRO A 136 -4.07 14.81 -2.56
N ALA A 137 -2.79 14.59 -2.88
CA ALA A 137 -2.40 13.80 -4.05
C ALA A 137 -2.78 12.32 -3.91
N ALA A 138 -2.57 11.74 -2.73
CA ALA A 138 -2.98 10.37 -2.45
C ALA A 138 -4.51 10.24 -2.37
N ILE A 139 -5.19 11.19 -1.72
CA ILE A 139 -6.66 11.22 -1.67
C ILE A 139 -7.24 11.22 -3.08
N HIS A 140 -6.78 12.12 -3.94
CA HIS A 140 -7.22 12.18 -5.33
C HIS A 140 -6.95 10.88 -6.10
N CYS A 141 -5.79 10.25 -5.87
CA CYS A 141 -5.48 8.94 -6.46
C CYS A 141 -6.51 7.88 -6.06
N TYR A 142 -6.86 7.80 -4.77
CA TYR A 142 -7.83 6.82 -4.27
C TYR A 142 -9.25 7.11 -4.75
N GLU A 143 -9.65 8.39 -4.81
CA GLU A 143 -10.94 8.79 -5.38
C GLU A 143 -11.06 8.39 -6.86
N LYS A 144 -10.00 8.58 -7.66
CA LYS A 144 -9.96 8.09 -9.05
C LYS A 144 -10.08 6.58 -9.16
N CYS A 145 -9.59 5.84 -8.17
CA CYS A 145 -9.76 4.38 -8.08
C CYS A 145 -11.14 3.95 -7.57
N GLY A 146 -12.04 4.90 -7.26
CA GLY A 146 -13.41 4.63 -6.82
C GLY A 146 -13.61 4.57 -5.31
N PHE A 147 -12.56 4.78 -4.52
CA PHE A 147 -12.71 4.88 -3.06
C PHE A 147 -13.50 6.12 -2.66
N ARG A 148 -14.29 5.99 -1.59
CA ARG A 148 -15.09 7.08 -1.01
C ARG A 148 -14.77 7.22 0.47
N THR A 149 -14.69 8.45 0.95
CA THR A 149 -14.53 8.75 2.36
C THR A 149 -15.77 8.33 3.14
N PHE A 150 -15.59 7.66 4.27
CA PHE A 150 -16.68 7.33 5.20
C PHE A 150 -16.45 7.85 6.63
N GLY A 151 -15.28 8.40 6.92
CA GLY A 151 -14.98 9.00 8.21
C GLY A 151 -13.58 9.60 8.26
N VAL A 152 -13.33 10.36 9.32
CA VAL A 152 -12.02 10.90 9.68
C VAL A 152 -11.74 10.54 11.13
N ASP A 153 -10.54 10.05 11.38
CA ASP A 153 -10.01 9.70 12.69
C ASP A 153 -9.10 10.85 13.14
N PRO A 154 -9.54 11.72 14.06
CA PRO A 154 -8.77 12.90 14.43
C PRO A 154 -7.54 12.53 15.26
N ASN A 155 -6.43 13.24 15.03
CA ASN A 155 -5.16 13.02 15.74
C ASN A 155 -4.66 11.57 15.70
N ALA A 156 -4.89 10.87 14.59
CA ALA A 156 -4.56 9.46 14.44
C ALA A 156 -3.04 9.18 14.48
N PHE A 157 -2.23 10.11 13.97
CA PHE A 157 -0.77 10.01 14.01
C PHE A 157 -0.15 11.23 14.69
N PHE A 158 0.98 11.00 15.39
CA PHE A 158 1.79 12.06 15.97
C PHE A 158 3.23 11.90 15.47
N VAL A 159 3.64 12.78 14.57
CA VAL A 159 4.94 12.73 13.90
C VAL A 159 5.56 14.12 13.92
N ASN A 160 6.84 14.21 14.31
CA ASN A 160 7.59 15.47 14.34
C ASN A 160 6.86 16.60 15.10
N ASN A 161 6.34 16.27 16.30
CA ASN A 161 5.58 17.18 17.18
C ASN A 161 4.29 17.75 16.54
N ARG A 162 3.71 17.03 15.58
CA ARG A 162 2.45 17.40 14.91
C ARG A 162 1.49 16.23 14.87
N TYR A 163 0.21 16.52 15.14
CA TYR A 163 -0.88 15.57 14.95
C TYR A 163 -1.37 15.60 13.49
N TYR A 164 -1.75 14.43 12.99
CA TYR A 164 -2.34 14.25 11.68
C TYR A 164 -3.63 13.46 11.78
N ASP A 165 -4.65 13.94 11.12
CA ASP A 165 -5.93 13.26 10.99
C ASP A 165 -5.85 12.21 9.88
N LEU A 166 -6.46 11.06 10.09
CA LEU A 166 -6.52 9.97 9.12
C LEU A 166 -7.91 9.86 8.50
N MET A 167 -8.00 10.15 7.22
CA MET A 167 -9.20 9.91 6.42
C MET A 167 -9.34 8.42 6.16
N ARG A 168 -10.51 7.87 6.46
CA ARG A 168 -10.88 6.47 6.19
C ARG A 168 -11.67 6.39 4.91
N MET A 169 -11.20 5.59 3.96
CA MET A 169 -11.86 5.43 2.67
C MET A 169 -12.22 3.97 2.41
N THR A 170 -13.29 3.76 1.67
CA THR A 170 -13.79 2.43 1.29
C THR A 170 -14.13 2.38 -0.19
N LEU A 171 -13.88 1.24 -0.80
CA LEU A 171 -14.39 0.85 -2.11
C LEU A 171 -15.32 -0.36 -1.91
N LEU A 172 -16.57 -0.23 -2.33
CA LEU A 172 -17.53 -1.33 -2.34
C LEU A 172 -17.50 -2.01 -3.71
N PHE A 173 -17.35 -3.32 -3.71
CA PHE A 173 -17.54 -4.10 -4.92
C PHE A 173 -19.04 -4.38 -5.09
N THR A 174 -19.59 -4.03 -6.25
CA THR A 174 -20.96 -4.38 -6.60
C THR A 174 -21.01 -5.89 -6.84
N PRO A 175 -22.05 -6.60 -6.33
CA PRO A 175 -22.26 -8.02 -6.62
C PRO A 175 -22.36 -8.30 -8.10
#